data_63e49bdc2d98ddd656f70159fc1faa2d
#
_entry.id   63e49bdc2d98ddd656f70159fc1faa2d
#
_cell.length_a   1.000
_cell.length_b   1.000
_cell.length_c   1.000
_cell.angle_alpha   90.00
_cell.angle_beta   90.00
_cell.angle_gamma   90.00
#
_symmetry.space_group_name_H-M   'P 1'
#
loop_
_entity.id
_entity.type
_entity.pdbx_description
1 polymer ?
#
loop_
_entity_poly.entity_id
_entity_poly.type
_entity_poly.pdbx_seq_one_letter_code
_entity_poly.pdbx_strand_id
1 'polypeptide(L)'
;GIVMREVQRKTEAPHFAPDHPKAVSDLMMWLERAERIRTQQRTDKNKLYALHAPEVECLAKGKARKPYEFGVKSAVVVSHKHGLVLGARTFPGNPYDGHILSAVLEQATNITQDLSVTIRQVVADLGFRGVDADNPGKEIIHRGRYKSLSPQQKGWLRRRQAVEPAIGHLKSDHRMDRCWLQGALGDALHAVSCAAGYNLRWLLRAIARLGLG
;
A
#
# COMPACT_ATOMS: atom_id res chain seq x y z
N GLY A 1 -7.61 23.43 20.31
CA GLY A 1 -7.27 24.79 20.60
C GLY A 1 -8.41 25.78 20.33
N ILE A 2 -8.05 27.02 20.01
CA ILE A 2 -9.02 28.12 19.83
C ILE A 2 -10.06 27.78 18.77
N VAL A 3 -9.62 27.33 17.59
CA VAL A 3 -10.50 26.94 16.47
C VAL A 3 -11.50 25.87 16.87
N MET A 4 -11.08 24.85 17.60
CA MET A 4 -11.97 23.78 18.03
C MET A 4 -13.08 24.29 18.95
N ARG A 5 -12.74 25.15 19.92
CA ARG A 5 -13.72 25.79 20.82
C ARG A 5 -14.71 26.67 20.06
N GLU A 6 -14.21 27.39 19.06
CA GLU A 6 -15.06 28.26 18.24
C GLU A 6 -16.04 27.45 17.36
N VAL A 7 -15.57 26.36 16.76
CA VAL A 7 -16.43 25.44 16.00
C VAL A 7 -17.48 24.82 16.92
N GLN A 8 -17.07 24.29 18.09
CA GLN A 8 -17.98 23.71 19.07
C GLN A 8 -19.05 24.71 19.48
N ARG A 9 -18.69 25.93 19.85
CA ARG A 9 -19.63 26.99 20.23
C ARG A 9 -20.64 27.30 19.12
N LYS A 10 -20.23 27.29 17.84
CA LYS A 10 -21.11 27.53 16.70
C LYS A 10 -22.03 26.35 16.41
N THR A 11 -21.58 25.12 16.60
CA THR A 11 -22.41 23.91 16.40
C THR A 11 -23.46 23.75 17.50
N GLU A 12 -23.19 24.23 18.72
CA GLU A 12 -24.14 24.22 19.83
C GLU A 12 -25.14 25.37 19.79
N ALA A 13 -25.03 26.28 18.81
CA ALA A 13 -25.98 27.39 18.66
C ALA A 13 -27.39 26.88 18.34
N PRO A 14 -28.44 27.41 19.01
CA PRO A 14 -29.82 26.88 18.96
C PRO A 14 -30.44 26.75 17.59
N HIS A 15 -29.97 27.52 16.61
CA HIS A 15 -30.54 27.57 15.25
C HIS A 15 -29.74 26.73 14.23
N PHE A 16 -28.56 26.23 14.58
CA PHE A 16 -27.72 25.53 13.61
C PHE A 16 -28.02 24.01 13.53
N ALA A 17 -28.18 23.39 14.67
CA ALA A 17 -28.33 21.92 14.75
C ALA A 17 -29.62 21.38 14.12
N PRO A 18 -30.81 22.00 14.30
CA PRO A 18 -32.07 21.50 13.74
C PRO A 18 -32.09 21.52 12.21
N ASP A 19 -31.49 22.55 11.61
CA ASP A 19 -31.56 22.76 10.14
C ASP A 19 -30.50 21.95 9.39
N HIS A 20 -29.41 21.52 10.09
CA HIS A 20 -28.26 20.87 9.45
C HIS A 20 -27.72 19.66 10.25
N PRO A 21 -28.55 18.62 10.53
CA PRO A 21 -28.16 17.52 11.43
C PRO A 21 -26.95 16.73 10.93
N LYS A 22 -26.82 16.52 9.62
CA LYS A 22 -25.66 15.84 9.02
C LYS A 22 -24.38 16.66 9.17
N ALA A 23 -24.44 17.96 8.91
CA ALA A 23 -23.28 18.84 9.04
C ALA A 23 -22.80 18.91 10.50
N VAL A 24 -23.72 18.92 11.46
CA VAL A 24 -23.40 18.88 12.89
C VAL A 24 -22.69 17.56 13.24
N SER A 25 -23.24 16.42 12.81
CA SER A 25 -22.64 15.11 13.03
C SER A 25 -21.21 15.03 12.45
N ASP A 26 -21.03 15.51 11.22
CA ASP A 26 -19.72 15.54 10.57
C ASP A 26 -18.73 16.44 11.33
N LEU A 27 -19.16 17.62 11.77
CA LEU A 27 -18.34 18.53 12.56
C LEU A 27 -17.95 17.94 13.92
N MET A 28 -18.87 17.27 14.61
CA MET A 28 -18.57 16.61 15.89
C MET A 28 -17.55 15.50 15.70
N MET A 29 -17.66 14.68 14.66
CA MET A 29 -16.66 13.68 14.30
C MET A 29 -15.27 14.31 14.05
N TRP A 30 -15.23 15.43 13.33
CA TRP A 30 -13.96 16.15 13.08
C TRP A 30 -13.38 16.73 14.36
N LEU A 31 -14.19 17.27 15.25
CA LEU A 31 -13.76 17.77 16.56
C LEU A 31 -13.18 16.66 17.44
N GLU A 32 -13.84 15.51 17.49
CA GLU A 32 -13.35 14.34 18.21
C GLU A 32 -11.99 13.87 17.70
N ARG A 33 -11.84 13.75 16.38
CA ARG A 33 -10.55 13.39 15.74
C ARG A 33 -9.46 14.41 16.04
N ALA A 34 -9.79 15.69 15.95
CA ALA A 34 -8.85 16.77 16.23
C ALA A 34 -8.39 16.77 17.70
N GLU A 35 -9.31 16.54 18.62
CA GLU A 35 -8.99 16.41 20.06
C GLU A 35 -8.11 15.20 20.31
N ARG A 36 -8.42 14.04 19.70
CA ARG A 36 -7.61 12.84 19.80
C ARG A 36 -6.18 13.07 19.29
N ILE A 37 -6.00 13.69 18.11
CA ILE A 37 -4.67 14.02 17.59
C ILE A 37 -3.91 14.96 18.54
N ARG A 38 -4.60 15.92 19.16
CA ARG A 38 -4.01 16.89 20.07
C ARG A 38 -3.56 16.30 21.40
N THR A 39 -4.30 15.33 21.92
CA THR A 39 -4.11 14.77 23.28
C THR A 39 -3.31 13.48 23.31
N GLN A 40 -3.26 12.74 22.20
CA GLN A 40 -2.54 11.46 22.12
C GLN A 40 -1.06 11.60 22.44
N GLN A 41 -0.52 10.63 23.16
CA GLN A 41 0.87 10.57 23.58
C GLN A 41 1.70 9.67 22.64
N ARG A 42 3.03 9.78 22.74
CA ARG A 42 3.95 8.98 21.92
C ARG A 42 3.75 7.47 22.14
N THR A 43 3.40 7.04 23.32
CA THR A 43 3.24 5.64 23.74
C THR A 43 1.86 5.06 23.46
N ASP A 44 0.88 5.89 23.08
CA ASP A 44 -0.48 5.42 22.86
C ASP A 44 -0.55 4.45 21.67
N LYS A 45 -1.42 3.45 21.82
CA LYS A 45 -1.79 2.52 20.77
C LYS A 45 -2.89 3.12 19.89
N ASN A 46 -2.99 2.67 18.64
CA ASN A 46 -4.04 3.07 17.69
C ASN A 46 -4.14 4.60 17.51
N LYS A 47 -3.00 5.26 17.37
CA LYS A 47 -2.94 6.71 17.18
C LYS A 47 -3.56 7.13 15.85
N LEU A 48 -4.14 8.31 15.84
CA LEU A 48 -4.65 8.95 14.64
C LEU A 48 -3.57 9.88 14.06
N TYR A 49 -3.16 9.66 12.82
CA TYR A 49 -2.08 10.42 12.18
C TYR A 49 -2.56 11.45 11.17
N ALA A 50 -3.80 11.31 10.68
CA ALA A 50 -4.39 12.27 9.76
C ALA A 50 -5.84 12.54 10.13
N LEU A 51 -6.24 13.80 10.10
CA LEU A 51 -7.59 14.22 10.45
C LEU A 51 -8.62 13.67 9.43
N HIS A 52 -8.31 13.78 8.16
CA HIS A 52 -9.19 13.43 7.03
C HIS A 52 -9.10 11.95 6.61
N ALA A 53 -8.08 11.23 7.04
CA ALA A 53 -7.80 9.85 6.65
C ALA A 53 -7.42 9.02 7.90
N PRO A 54 -8.43 8.57 8.67
CA PRO A 54 -8.20 7.84 9.93
C PRO A 54 -7.51 6.49 9.74
N GLU A 55 -7.53 5.95 8.52
CA GLU A 55 -6.86 4.71 8.11
C GLU A 55 -5.34 4.85 7.96
N VAL A 56 -4.80 6.07 8.00
CA VAL A 56 -3.35 6.31 7.86
C VAL A 56 -2.58 5.75 9.05
N GLU A 57 -1.61 4.91 8.74
CA GLU A 57 -0.68 4.30 9.69
C GLU A 57 0.71 4.95 9.65
N CYS A 58 1.45 4.80 10.73
CA CYS A 58 2.85 5.19 10.82
C CYS A 58 3.74 3.97 10.55
N LEU A 59 4.40 3.96 9.39
CA LEU A 59 5.26 2.87 8.94
C LEU A 59 6.72 3.19 9.24
N ALA A 60 7.35 2.45 10.15
CA ALA A 60 8.77 2.57 10.43
C ALA A 60 9.61 1.99 9.28
N LYS A 61 10.52 2.77 8.72
CA LYS A 61 11.36 2.39 7.56
C LYS A 61 12.81 2.05 7.91
N GLY A 62 13.22 2.27 9.14
CA GLY A 62 14.60 2.02 9.57
C GLY A 62 15.67 2.87 8.84
N LYS A 63 15.26 3.92 8.12
CA LYS A 63 16.18 4.83 7.39
C LYS A 63 16.53 6.04 8.25
N ALA A 64 17.81 6.38 8.38
CA ALA A 64 18.25 7.47 9.22
C ALA A 64 17.63 8.84 8.84
N ARG A 65 17.54 9.14 7.54
CA ARG A 65 17.02 10.43 7.05
C ARG A 65 15.48 10.52 7.00
N LYS A 66 14.78 9.38 6.87
CA LYS A 66 13.32 9.30 6.77
C LYS A 66 12.84 8.07 7.53
N PRO A 67 12.83 8.12 8.87
CA PRO A 67 12.55 6.95 9.70
C PRO A 67 11.10 6.49 9.61
N TYR A 68 10.17 7.37 9.26
CA TYR A 68 8.75 7.09 9.19
C TYR A 68 8.16 7.48 7.83
N GLU A 69 7.23 6.67 7.34
CA GLU A 69 6.30 7.02 6.26
C GLU A 69 4.88 6.91 6.82
N PHE A 70 3.99 7.81 6.39
CA PHE A 70 2.58 7.81 6.79
C PHE A 70 1.73 7.40 5.60
N GLY A 71 0.79 6.51 5.82
CA GLY A 71 -0.08 5.98 4.76
C GLY A 71 -0.55 4.58 5.09
N VAL A 72 -1.05 3.88 4.07
CA VAL A 72 -1.47 2.49 4.16
C VAL A 72 -0.39 1.60 3.56
N LYS A 73 -0.12 0.45 4.18
CA LYS A 73 0.83 -0.52 3.63
C LYS A 73 0.33 -1.02 2.28
N SER A 74 1.19 -0.93 1.27
CA SER A 74 0.91 -1.47 -0.06
C SER A 74 1.95 -2.50 -0.45
N ALA A 75 1.51 -3.60 -1.05
CA ALA A 75 2.38 -4.62 -1.62
C ALA A 75 2.10 -4.77 -3.12
N VAL A 76 3.15 -4.97 -3.90
CA VAL A 76 3.06 -5.15 -5.35
C VAL A 76 3.72 -6.46 -5.76
N VAL A 77 3.13 -7.15 -6.72
CA VAL A 77 3.72 -8.31 -7.39
C VAL A 77 4.17 -7.89 -8.77
N VAL A 78 5.43 -8.12 -9.07
CA VAL A 78 6.04 -7.75 -10.36
C VAL A 78 6.52 -9.00 -11.07
N SER A 79 6.18 -9.15 -12.35
CA SER A 79 6.66 -10.27 -13.16
C SER A 79 8.17 -10.21 -13.32
N HIS A 80 8.83 -11.34 -13.04
CA HIS A 80 10.29 -11.41 -13.03
C HIS A 80 10.92 -11.10 -14.40
N LYS A 81 10.30 -11.56 -15.48
CA LYS A 81 10.86 -11.44 -16.84
C LYS A 81 10.62 -10.06 -17.46
N HIS A 82 9.42 -9.52 -17.31
CA HIS A 82 8.99 -8.34 -18.06
C HIS A 82 8.84 -7.07 -17.20
N GLY A 83 8.87 -7.19 -15.87
CA GLY A 83 8.68 -6.05 -14.97
C GLY A 83 7.25 -5.51 -14.92
N LEU A 84 6.25 -6.26 -15.43
CA LEU A 84 4.84 -5.89 -15.34
C LEU A 84 4.32 -6.08 -13.92
N VAL A 85 3.48 -5.18 -13.46
CA VAL A 85 2.81 -5.29 -12.17
C VAL A 85 1.61 -6.21 -12.32
N LEU A 86 1.65 -7.37 -11.65
CA LEU A 86 0.62 -8.41 -11.69
C LEU A 86 -0.33 -8.33 -10.50
N GLY A 87 -0.06 -7.48 -9.53
CA GLY A 87 -0.92 -7.25 -8.38
C GLY A 87 -0.47 -6.04 -7.59
N ALA A 88 -1.42 -5.29 -7.07
CA ALA A 88 -1.20 -4.16 -6.17
C ALA A 88 -2.32 -4.14 -5.14
N ARG A 89 -2.00 -4.41 -3.88
CA ARG A 89 -2.98 -4.52 -2.79
C ARG A 89 -2.55 -3.69 -1.59
N THR A 90 -3.53 -3.07 -0.95
CA THR A 90 -3.35 -2.29 0.28
C THR A 90 -3.81 -3.07 1.49
N PHE A 91 -3.18 -2.81 2.64
CA PHE A 91 -3.40 -3.53 3.89
C PHE A 91 -3.51 -2.54 5.05
N PRO A 92 -4.72 -2.32 5.57
CA PRO A 92 -4.92 -1.52 6.77
C PRO A 92 -4.22 -2.12 8.01
N GLY A 93 -3.93 -1.30 9.01
CA GLY A 93 -3.37 -1.76 10.28
C GLY A 93 -1.90 -2.18 10.24
N ASN A 94 -1.18 -1.87 9.13
CA ASN A 94 0.25 -2.18 8.96
C ASN A 94 0.64 -3.62 9.36
N PRO A 95 -0.01 -4.67 8.83
CA PRO A 95 0.28 -6.05 9.19
C PRO A 95 1.73 -6.43 8.86
N TYR A 96 2.25 -7.48 9.52
CA TYR A 96 3.57 -8.04 9.20
C TYR A 96 3.61 -8.53 7.73
N ASP A 97 4.76 -8.35 7.06
CA ASP A 97 4.89 -8.66 5.62
C ASP A 97 4.55 -10.12 5.30
N GLY A 98 4.91 -11.06 6.18
CA GLY A 98 4.57 -12.46 6.02
C GLY A 98 3.07 -12.72 5.91
N HIS A 99 2.26 -12.04 6.70
CA HIS A 99 0.80 -12.24 6.73
C HIS A 99 0.07 -11.75 5.47
N ILE A 100 0.71 -10.91 4.65
CA ILE A 100 0.09 -10.34 3.45
C ILE A 100 0.44 -11.07 2.16
N LEU A 101 1.44 -11.96 2.17
CA LEU A 101 1.96 -12.59 0.96
C LEU A 101 0.89 -13.41 0.24
N SER A 102 0.15 -14.25 0.97
CA SER A 102 -0.91 -15.09 0.38
C SER A 102 -1.96 -14.26 -0.33
N ALA A 103 -2.44 -13.18 0.32
CA ALA A 103 -3.46 -12.30 -0.24
C ALA A 103 -2.99 -11.54 -1.49
N VAL A 104 -1.71 -11.15 -1.54
CA VAL A 104 -1.13 -10.46 -2.72
C VAL A 104 -0.94 -11.45 -3.88
N LEU A 105 -0.52 -12.68 -3.58
CA LEU A 105 -0.37 -13.72 -4.60
C LEU A 105 -1.71 -14.23 -5.14
N GLU A 106 -2.75 -14.28 -4.30
CA GLU A 106 -4.13 -14.56 -4.72
C GLU A 106 -4.59 -13.55 -5.79
N GLN A 107 -4.43 -12.26 -5.54
CA GLN A 107 -4.78 -11.22 -6.51
C GLN A 107 -4.01 -11.39 -7.83
N ALA A 108 -2.70 -11.63 -7.75
CA ALA A 108 -1.89 -11.86 -8.94
C ALA A 108 -2.32 -13.12 -9.71
N THR A 109 -2.72 -14.19 -9.01
CA THR A 109 -3.26 -15.41 -9.61
C THR A 109 -4.58 -15.13 -10.33
N ASN A 110 -5.50 -14.39 -9.69
CA ASN A 110 -6.79 -14.03 -10.29
C ASN A 110 -6.62 -13.20 -11.57
N ILE A 111 -5.67 -12.26 -11.57
CA ILE A 111 -5.40 -11.43 -12.76
C ILE A 111 -4.79 -12.25 -13.91
N THR A 112 -4.06 -13.31 -13.61
CA THR A 112 -3.37 -14.12 -14.62
C THR A 112 -4.10 -15.43 -14.97
N GLN A 113 -5.25 -15.72 -14.37
CA GLN A 113 -5.97 -17.00 -14.53
C GLN A 113 -6.33 -17.30 -15.99
N ASP A 114 -6.80 -16.28 -16.73
CA ASP A 114 -7.21 -16.43 -18.13
C ASP A 114 -6.02 -16.67 -19.07
N LEU A 115 -4.79 -16.42 -18.60
CA LEU A 115 -3.56 -16.64 -19.34
C LEU A 115 -2.97 -18.04 -19.14
N SER A 116 -3.63 -18.91 -18.38
CA SER A 116 -3.12 -20.24 -18.01
C SER A 116 -1.74 -20.19 -17.32
N VAL A 117 -1.42 -19.10 -16.65
CA VAL A 117 -0.15 -18.89 -15.97
C VAL A 117 -0.27 -19.31 -14.51
N THR A 118 0.62 -20.20 -14.09
CA THR A 118 0.71 -20.64 -12.68
C THR A 118 1.92 -20.02 -12.00
N ILE A 119 1.72 -19.31 -10.89
CA ILE A 119 2.80 -18.77 -10.05
C ILE A 119 3.38 -19.91 -9.21
N ARG A 120 4.57 -20.41 -9.60
CA ARG A 120 5.27 -21.49 -8.91
C ARG A 120 6.38 -20.98 -8.00
N GLN A 121 7.03 -19.88 -8.36
CA GLN A 121 8.19 -19.34 -7.66
C GLN A 121 7.99 -17.85 -7.38
N VAL A 122 8.31 -17.46 -6.15
CA VAL A 122 8.17 -16.11 -5.64
C VAL A 122 9.50 -15.66 -5.06
N VAL A 123 10.08 -14.60 -5.63
CA VAL A 123 11.30 -14.00 -5.08
C VAL A 123 10.91 -12.82 -4.21
N ALA A 124 11.11 -12.95 -2.91
CA ALA A 124 10.62 -12.01 -1.91
C ALA A 124 11.75 -11.38 -1.08
N ASP A 125 11.41 -10.35 -0.31
CA ASP A 125 12.32 -9.75 0.67
C ASP A 125 12.37 -10.59 1.97
N LEU A 126 13.33 -10.29 2.83
CA LEU A 126 13.49 -10.99 4.13
C LEU A 126 12.26 -10.84 5.04
N GLY A 127 11.46 -9.79 4.88
CA GLY A 127 10.21 -9.62 5.59
C GLY A 127 9.17 -10.72 5.35
N PHE A 128 9.32 -11.47 4.26
CA PHE A 128 8.42 -12.57 3.87
C PHE A 128 8.97 -13.97 4.23
N ARG A 129 9.92 -14.07 5.12
CA ARG A 129 10.44 -15.36 5.59
C ARG A 129 9.42 -16.09 6.48
N GLY A 130 9.47 -17.44 6.46
CA GLY A 130 8.66 -18.29 7.35
C GLY A 130 7.19 -18.45 6.95
N VAL A 131 6.83 -18.10 5.73
CA VAL A 131 5.44 -18.13 5.21
C VAL A 131 5.20 -19.22 4.17
N ASP A 132 6.09 -20.19 4.10
CA ASP A 132 5.99 -21.31 3.14
C ASP A 132 4.72 -22.13 3.36
N ALA A 133 4.34 -22.40 4.61
CA ALA A 133 3.16 -23.16 4.98
C ALA A 133 1.85 -22.48 4.53
N ASP A 134 1.82 -21.14 4.54
CA ASP A 134 0.65 -20.35 4.16
C ASP A 134 0.50 -20.23 2.63
N ASN A 135 1.50 -20.70 1.87
CA ASN A 135 1.54 -20.60 0.42
C ASN A 135 1.86 -21.95 -0.24
N PRO A 136 0.99 -22.97 -0.08
CA PRO A 136 1.24 -24.31 -0.60
C PRO A 136 1.42 -24.29 -2.12
N GLY A 137 2.33 -25.13 -2.61
CA GLY A 137 2.65 -25.25 -4.04
C GLY A 137 3.47 -24.09 -4.62
N LYS A 138 3.92 -23.15 -3.79
CA LYS A 138 4.79 -22.03 -4.21
C LYS A 138 6.13 -22.10 -3.50
N GLU A 139 7.23 -22.00 -4.25
CA GLU A 139 8.58 -21.91 -3.71
C GLU A 139 8.92 -20.44 -3.41
N ILE A 140 9.15 -20.11 -2.12
CA ILE A 140 9.48 -18.74 -1.69
C ILE A 140 11.00 -18.62 -1.54
N ILE A 141 11.58 -17.78 -2.39
CA ILE A 141 13.01 -17.55 -2.51
C ILE A 141 13.37 -16.21 -1.89
N HIS A 142 14.19 -16.22 -0.84
CA HIS A 142 14.65 -15.01 -0.15
C HIS A 142 16.10 -15.14 0.33
N ARG A 143 16.73 -14.00 0.65
CA ARG A 143 18.16 -13.97 1.07
C ARG A 143 18.48 -14.83 2.30
N GLY A 144 17.54 -15.09 3.17
CA GLY A 144 17.72 -15.94 4.34
C GLY A 144 18.10 -17.39 4.01
N ARG A 145 17.79 -17.85 2.79
CA ARG A 145 18.13 -19.19 2.28
C ARG A 145 19.31 -19.18 1.30
N TYR A 146 20.09 -18.10 1.23
CA TYR A 146 21.09 -17.89 0.18
C TYR A 146 22.10 -19.03 0.02
N LYS A 147 22.50 -19.69 1.12
CA LYS A 147 23.48 -20.79 1.10
C LYS A 147 22.93 -22.04 0.39
N SER A 148 21.61 -22.31 0.51
CA SER A 148 20.95 -23.49 -0.08
C SER A 148 20.40 -23.24 -1.49
N LEU A 149 20.48 -22.01 -2.01
CA LEU A 149 19.94 -21.65 -3.32
C LEU A 149 20.86 -22.11 -4.46
N SER A 150 20.23 -22.56 -5.56
CA SER A 150 20.93 -22.83 -6.81
C SER A 150 21.53 -21.57 -7.43
N PRO A 151 22.51 -21.68 -8.35
CA PRO A 151 23.05 -20.53 -9.09
C PRO A 151 21.98 -19.71 -9.81
N GLN A 152 20.97 -20.39 -10.37
CA GLN A 152 19.83 -19.76 -11.02
C GLN A 152 18.99 -18.93 -10.05
N GLN A 153 18.64 -19.47 -8.89
CA GLN A 153 17.88 -18.77 -7.85
C GLN A 153 18.65 -17.59 -7.28
N LYS A 154 19.97 -17.70 -7.13
CA LYS A 154 20.84 -16.58 -6.77
C LYS A 154 20.80 -15.48 -7.83
N GLY A 155 20.71 -15.85 -9.12
CA GLY A 155 20.51 -14.91 -10.23
C GLY A 155 19.16 -14.17 -10.09
N TRP A 156 18.10 -14.87 -9.74
CA TRP A 156 16.78 -14.27 -9.52
C TRP A 156 16.77 -13.30 -8.33
N LEU A 157 17.43 -13.62 -7.24
CA LEU A 157 17.58 -12.71 -6.10
C LEU A 157 18.31 -11.41 -6.48
N ARG A 158 19.34 -11.48 -7.32
CA ARG A 158 19.98 -10.27 -7.85
C ARG A 158 19.04 -9.46 -8.70
N ARG A 159 18.27 -10.12 -9.59
CA ARG A 159 17.29 -9.45 -10.44
C ARG A 159 16.11 -8.85 -9.67
N ARG A 160 15.79 -9.36 -8.46
CA ARG A 160 14.75 -8.76 -7.60
C ARG A 160 14.96 -7.27 -7.36
N GLN A 161 16.19 -6.80 -7.36
CA GLN A 161 16.48 -5.37 -7.20
C GLN A 161 15.79 -4.51 -8.27
N ALA A 162 15.42 -5.08 -9.42
CA ALA A 162 14.61 -4.38 -10.44
C ALA A 162 13.18 -4.04 -9.99
N VAL A 163 12.70 -4.60 -8.88
CA VAL A 163 11.41 -4.21 -8.27
C VAL A 163 11.49 -2.82 -7.65
N GLU A 164 12.64 -2.41 -7.12
CA GLU A 164 12.80 -1.08 -6.50
C GLU A 164 12.58 0.08 -7.47
N PRO A 165 13.16 0.09 -8.68
CA PRO A 165 12.80 1.04 -9.72
C PRO A 165 11.31 1.01 -10.10
N ALA A 166 10.69 -0.17 -10.20
CA ALA A 166 9.25 -0.27 -10.49
C ALA A 166 8.41 0.41 -9.41
N ILE A 167 8.73 0.17 -8.12
CA ILE A 167 8.09 0.86 -6.99
C ILE A 167 8.37 2.37 -7.05
N GLY A 168 9.59 2.78 -7.41
CA GLY A 168 9.94 4.17 -7.62
C GLY A 168 9.03 4.84 -8.65
N HIS A 169 8.88 4.23 -9.82
CA HIS A 169 7.99 4.70 -10.89
C HIS A 169 6.51 4.71 -10.48
N LEU A 170 6.03 3.68 -9.77
CA LEU A 170 4.67 3.69 -9.22
C LEU A 170 4.45 4.89 -8.31
N LYS A 171 5.40 5.22 -7.44
CA LYS A 171 5.32 6.35 -6.52
C LYS A 171 5.42 7.69 -7.25
N SER A 172 6.47 7.91 -8.06
CA SER A 172 6.77 9.22 -8.66
C SER A 172 5.91 9.52 -9.89
N ASP A 173 5.80 8.56 -10.83
CA ASP A 173 5.19 8.79 -12.13
C ASP A 173 3.67 8.53 -12.12
N HIS A 174 3.23 7.61 -11.25
CA HIS A 174 1.83 7.18 -11.14
C HIS A 174 1.16 7.59 -9.81
N ARG A 175 1.81 8.46 -9.02
CA ARG A 175 1.27 9.08 -7.81
C ARG A 175 0.87 8.11 -6.70
N MET A 176 1.46 6.90 -6.63
CA MET A 176 1.17 5.93 -5.58
C MET A 176 1.63 6.41 -4.18
N ASP A 177 2.49 7.42 -4.13
CA ASP A 177 2.94 8.06 -2.89
C ASP A 177 1.90 9.02 -2.29
N ARG A 178 0.80 9.32 -3.01
CA ARG A 178 -0.22 10.30 -2.59
C ARG A 178 -1.62 9.91 -3.05
N CYS A 179 -2.36 9.22 -2.18
CA CYS A 179 -3.76 8.89 -2.44
C CYS A 179 -4.68 10.11 -2.26
N TRP A 180 -5.56 10.35 -3.23
CA TRP A 180 -6.58 11.40 -3.19
C TRP A 180 -7.96 10.83 -2.85
N LEU A 181 -8.10 9.50 -2.92
CA LEU A 181 -9.32 8.80 -2.56
C LEU A 181 -9.35 8.56 -1.05
N GLN A 182 -10.54 8.37 -0.50
CA GLN A 182 -10.73 8.22 0.94
C GLN A 182 -11.11 6.79 1.32
N GLY A 183 -10.65 6.37 2.49
CA GLY A 183 -10.95 5.08 3.10
C GLY A 183 -10.23 3.90 2.44
N ALA A 184 -10.38 2.73 3.03
CA ALA A 184 -9.69 1.52 2.58
C ALA A 184 -10.01 1.13 1.13
N LEU A 185 -11.24 1.36 0.66
CA LEU A 185 -11.61 1.13 -0.73
C LEU A 185 -10.92 2.13 -1.66
N GLY A 186 -10.84 3.40 -1.26
CA GLY A 186 -10.13 4.43 -2.01
C GLY A 186 -8.65 4.11 -2.16
N ASP A 187 -7.99 3.67 -1.10
CA ASP A 187 -6.59 3.23 -1.13
C ASP A 187 -6.39 2.03 -2.06
N ALA A 188 -7.30 1.04 -2.01
CA ALA A 188 -7.23 -0.14 -2.86
C ALA A 188 -7.39 0.22 -4.36
N LEU A 189 -8.39 1.03 -4.69
CA LEU A 189 -8.62 1.51 -6.07
C LEU A 189 -7.44 2.34 -6.56
N HIS A 190 -6.89 3.20 -5.72
CA HIS A 190 -5.71 4.01 -6.06
C HIS A 190 -4.50 3.13 -6.39
N ALA A 191 -4.20 2.13 -5.56
CA ALA A 191 -3.09 1.22 -5.78
C ALA A 191 -3.21 0.46 -7.11
N VAL A 192 -4.41 -0.07 -7.41
CA VAL A 192 -4.69 -0.77 -8.67
C VAL A 192 -4.60 0.16 -9.87
N SER A 193 -5.12 1.39 -9.77
CA SER A 193 -5.05 2.39 -10.84
C SER A 193 -3.61 2.80 -11.14
N CYS A 194 -2.77 2.97 -10.12
CA CYS A 194 -1.34 3.23 -10.31
C CYS A 194 -0.62 2.07 -11.02
N ALA A 195 -0.94 0.82 -10.65
CA ALA A 195 -0.41 -0.37 -11.28
C ALA A 195 -0.83 -0.49 -12.76
N ALA A 196 -2.10 -0.22 -13.05
CA ALA A 196 -2.63 -0.19 -14.41
C ALA A 196 -1.94 0.88 -15.26
N GLY A 197 -1.81 2.11 -14.75
CA GLY A 197 -1.10 3.20 -15.43
C GLY A 197 0.36 2.85 -15.73
N TYR A 198 1.06 2.22 -14.79
CA TYR A 198 2.43 1.73 -14.99
C TYR A 198 2.50 0.72 -16.13
N ASN A 199 1.61 -0.28 -16.14
CA ASN A 199 1.57 -1.31 -17.18
C ASN A 199 1.20 -0.73 -18.56
N LEU A 200 0.25 0.19 -18.64
CA LEU A 200 -0.09 0.88 -19.90
C LEU A 200 1.10 1.66 -20.46
N ARG A 201 1.81 2.40 -19.62
CA ARG A 201 3.02 3.11 -20.03
C ARG A 201 4.12 2.15 -20.50
N TRP A 202 4.27 1.00 -19.83
CA TRP A 202 5.18 -0.05 -20.25
C TRP A 202 4.81 -0.60 -21.63
N LEU A 203 3.51 -0.89 -21.85
CA LEU A 203 2.98 -1.39 -23.11
C LEU A 203 3.20 -0.40 -24.26
N LEU A 204 2.88 0.88 -24.06
CA LEU A 204 3.12 1.93 -25.05
C LEU A 204 4.60 2.03 -25.46
N ARG A 205 5.51 1.92 -24.49
CA ARG A 205 6.95 1.89 -24.78
C ARG A 205 7.36 0.63 -25.57
N ALA A 206 6.75 -0.51 -25.29
CA ALA A 206 7.02 -1.74 -26.00
C ALA A 206 6.53 -1.65 -27.47
N ILE A 207 5.33 -1.12 -27.70
CA ILE A 207 4.75 -0.86 -29.01
C ILE A 207 5.66 0.05 -29.82
N ALA A 208 6.08 1.18 -29.27
CA ALA A 208 6.98 2.12 -29.94
C ALA A 208 8.33 1.48 -30.31
N ARG A 209 8.90 0.63 -29.43
CA ARG A 209 10.15 -0.09 -29.72
C ARG A 209 10.03 -1.13 -30.84
N LEU A 210 8.85 -1.71 -31.01
CA LEU A 210 8.57 -2.70 -32.03
C LEU A 210 8.16 -2.06 -33.36
N GLY A 211 8.04 -0.73 -33.43
CA GLY A 211 7.61 -0.02 -34.64
C GLY A 211 6.15 -0.29 -35.02
N LEU A 212 5.30 -0.64 -34.04
CA LEU A 212 3.88 -0.97 -34.25
C LEU A 212 2.95 0.23 -34.02
N GLY A 213 3.50 1.46 -33.94
CA GLY A 213 2.74 2.68 -33.73
C GLY A 213 2.74 3.63 -34.91
#